data_3d5208c0a8678ec354e27109245d01e5
#
_entry.id   3d5208c0a8678ec354e27109245d01e5
#
_cell.length_a   1.000
_cell.length_b   1.000
_cell.length_c   1.000
_cell.angle_alpha   90.00
_cell.angle_beta   90.00
_cell.angle_gamma   90.00
#
_symmetry.space_group_name_H-M   'P 1'
#
loop_
_entity.id
_entity.type
_entity.pdbx_description
1 polymer ?
#
loop_
_entity_poly.entity_id
_entity_poly.type
_entity_poly.pdbx_seq_one_letter_code
_entity_poly.pdbx_strand_id
1 'polypeptide(L)'
;MNNVTPLHHLYVHIPFCHRICPYCSFHKHTPGGTDITAFVDALLKEVEKQPLKPKTIFFGGGTPTMLSDTHLERLLRGLKERLDLGELVEFTVEANPRTVTPSKAAVMRGMGVTRVSLGIQAWDDATLKTLGRDHSPAEAEETWQVLRDAKFPSLNLDLMFSIPGQELETWRQNLEHSLSLKPDHISAYNLNYEEDTDFFRRLQKGEFRTDESRDTDFFHLAIDLLEANGFEHYEISNYANAGHRSLHNEAYWLGADYLGIGPGAFSTIKGRRWKNVPDTDRYIALTLSGGSTVTDVEELTIEHRRTERFGLELRTKRGLPLDLIALDQRRMLDTLRDQGLLDYNETFVWLTRTGKSLVDPIAVALMGEA
;
A
#
# COMPACT_ATOMS: atom_id res chain seq x y z
N MET A 1 7.65 23.77 28.05
CA MET A 1 6.70 23.04 27.21
C MET A 1 7.56 22.21 26.25
N ASN A 2 7.53 20.90 26.38
CA ASN A 2 8.27 20.03 25.45
C ASN A 2 7.65 20.23 24.06
N ASN A 3 8.41 20.80 23.12
CA ASN A 3 8.02 20.88 21.72
C ASN A 3 7.99 19.44 21.15
N VAL A 4 6.85 18.78 21.30
CA VAL A 4 6.62 17.50 20.62
C VAL A 4 6.34 17.82 19.16
N THR A 5 7.24 17.41 18.27
CA THR A 5 7.03 17.57 16.82
C THR A 5 5.81 16.75 16.43
N PRO A 6 4.78 17.34 15.79
CA PRO A 6 3.60 16.61 15.39
C PRO A 6 3.94 15.57 14.31
N LEU A 7 3.19 14.46 14.29
CA LEU A 7 3.29 13.45 13.25
C LEU A 7 2.56 13.91 11.99
N HIS A 8 3.11 13.54 10.83
CA HIS A 8 2.61 13.99 9.53
C HIS A 8 1.90 12.89 8.71
N HIS A 9 1.96 11.64 9.14
CA HIS A 9 1.38 10.53 8.40
C HIS A 9 0.48 9.70 9.32
N LEU A 10 -0.79 9.55 8.90
CA LEU A 10 -1.80 8.76 9.61
C LEU A 10 -2.29 7.62 8.72
N TYR A 11 -2.12 6.39 9.21
CA TYR A 11 -2.72 5.20 8.65
C TYR A 11 -3.93 4.76 9.50
N VAL A 12 -5.05 4.50 8.87
CA VAL A 12 -6.28 4.01 9.55
C VAL A 12 -6.60 2.62 9.00
N HIS A 13 -6.47 1.62 9.87
CA HIS A 13 -6.75 0.24 9.51
C HIS A 13 -8.23 -0.10 9.72
N ILE A 14 -8.90 -0.44 8.63
CA ILE A 14 -10.30 -0.88 8.63
C ILE A 14 -10.34 -2.34 8.14
N PRO A 15 -10.49 -3.34 9.05
CA PRO A 15 -10.21 -4.74 8.75
C PRO A 15 -11.33 -5.46 7.98
N PHE A 16 -12.42 -4.78 7.64
CA PHE A 16 -13.62 -5.42 7.11
C PHE A 16 -13.53 -5.72 5.62
N CYS A 17 -13.79 -6.96 5.23
CA CYS A 17 -13.98 -7.39 3.86
C CYS A 17 -15.31 -8.13 3.70
N HIS A 18 -15.93 -8.00 2.52
CA HIS A 18 -17.08 -8.82 2.18
C HIS A 18 -16.69 -10.30 2.05
N ARG A 19 -15.55 -10.56 1.43
CA ARG A 19 -14.96 -11.89 1.22
C ARG A 19 -13.46 -11.85 1.47
N ILE A 20 -12.91 -12.95 2.00
CA ILE A 20 -11.47 -13.12 2.20
C ILE A 20 -10.87 -13.74 0.94
N CYS A 21 -9.99 -13.00 0.27
CA CYS A 21 -9.27 -13.48 -0.90
C CYS A 21 -8.19 -14.50 -0.49
N PRO A 22 -8.01 -15.61 -1.22
CA PRO A 22 -7.13 -16.71 -0.83
C PRO A 22 -5.62 -16.36 -0.86
N TYR A 23 -5.24 -15.25 -1.49
CA TYR A 23 -3.85 -14.76 -1.59
C TYR A 23 -3.51 -13.68 -0.55
N CYS A 24 -4.50 -13.10 0.11
CA CYS A 24 -4.31 -11.87 0.89
C CYS A 24 -3.79 -12.17 2.30
N SER A 25 -2.67 -11.57 2.71
CA SER A 25 -2.05 -11.66 4.04
C SER A 25 -2.40 -10.51 4.98
N PHE A 26 -3.04 -9.44 4.48
CA PHE A 26 -3.41 -8.31 5.34
C PHE A 26 -4.34 -8.74 6.48
N HIS A 27 -4.22 -8.06 7.62
CA HIS A 27 -5.16 -8.27 8.72
C HIS A 27 -6.57 -7.86 8.29
N LYS A 28 -7.47 -8.84 8.15
CA LYS A 28 -8.85 -8.65 7.69
C LYS A 28 -9.77 -9.76 8.20
N HIS A 29 -11.03 -9.43 8.28
CA HIS A 29 -12.11 -10.40 8.54
C HIS A 29 -13.44 -9.89 7.98
N THR A 30 -14.45 -10.75 7.93
CA THR A 30 -15.82 -10.31 7.64
C THR A 30 -16.38 -9.57 8.87
N PRO A 31 -17.26 -8.57 8.69
CA PRO A 31 -17.79 -7.78 9.83
C PRO A 31 -18.43 -8.64 10.93
N GLY A 32 -19.08 -9.74 10.56
CA GLY A 32 -19.74 -10.64 11.54
C GLY A 32 -20.70 -9.89 12.47
N GLY A 33 -20.52 -10.10 13.78
CA GLY A 33 -21.27 -9.42 14.85
C GLY A 33 -20.60 -8.21 15.45
N THR A 34 -19.52 -7.70 14.84
CA THR A 34 -18.77 -6.52 15.34
C THR A 34 -19.65 -5.27 15.38
N ASP A 35 -19.68 -4.58 16.51
CA ASP A 35 -20.32 -3.26 16.62
C ASP A 35 -19.53 -2.20 15.86
N ILE A 36 -19.96 -1.91 14.63
CA ILE A 36 -19.28 -0.94 13.75
C ILE A 36 -19.34 0.49 14.32
N THR A 37 -20.38 0.84 15.07
CA THR A 37 -20.46 2.15 15.74
C THR A 37 -19.39 2.26 16.81
N ALA A 38 -19.27 1.27 17.68
CA ALA A 38 -18.22 1.22 18.71
C ALA A 38 -16.82 1.16 18.09
N PHE A 39 -16.65 0.47 16.95
CA PHE A 39 -15.39 0.46 16.20
C PHE A 39 -14.99 1.86 15.71
N VAL A 40 -15.93 2.61 15.12
CA VAL A 40 -15.66 4.00 14.68
C VAL A 40 -15.32 4.88 15.87
N ASP A 41 -16.04 4.74 16.99
CA ASP A 41 -15.76 5.52 18.22
C ASP A 41 -14.38 5.17 18.80
N ALA A 42 -13.97 3.92 18.73
CA ALA A 42 -12.63 3.50 19.13
C ALA A 42 -11.53 4.15 18.26
N LEU A 43 -11.69 4.16 16.93
CA LEU A 43 -10.74 4.84 16.03
C LEU A 43 -10.64 6.34 16.37
N LEU A 44 -11.77 7.01 16.57
CA LEU A 44 -11.82 8.43 16.90
C LEU A 44 -11.21 8.75 18.27
N LYS A 45 -11.31 7.83 19.23
CA LYS A 45 -10.66 7.97 20.53
C LYS A 45 -9.16 7.68 20.46
N GLU A 46 -8.74 6.73 19.62
CA GLU A 46 -7.32 6.41 19.49
C GLU A 46 -6.52 7.54 18.85
N VAL A 47 -7.05 8.20 17.83
CA VAL A 47 -6.36 9.28 17.13
C VAL A 47 -5.99 10.46 18.03
N GLU A 48 -6.69 10.64 19.17
CA GLU A 48 -6.41 11.69 20.15
C GLU A 48 -5.18 11.42 21.02
N LYS A 49 -4.63 10.19 21.00
CA LYS A 49 -3.51 9.80 21.89
C LYS A 49 -2.17 10.42 21.50
N GLN A 50 -2.03 10.92 20.27
CA GLN A 50 -0.78 11.48 19.76
C GLN A 50 -1.02 12.84 19.09
N PRO A 51 -0.07 13.78 19.21
CA PRO A 51 -0.16 15.06 18.50
C PRO A 51 0.03 14.81 17.00
N LEU A 52 -1.04 15.03 16.23
CA LEU A 52 -1.08 14.82 14.79
C LEU A 52 -1.37 16.13 14.07
N LYS A 53 -0.60 16.38 13.01
CA LYS A 53 -0.84 17.40 12.00
C LYS A 53 -0.60 16.78 10.63
N PRO A 54 -1.54 15.95 10.15
CA PRO A 54 -1.26 15.07 9.03
C PRO A 54 -1.11 15.83 7.72
N LYS A 55 -0.04 15.50 6.98
CA LYS A 55 0.13 15.81 5.56
C LYS A 55 -0.52 14.74 4.71
N THR A 56 -0.52 13.49 5.20
CA THR A 56 -1.21 12.40 4.52
C THR A 56 -2.07 11.60 5.50
N ILE A 57 -3.24 11.19 5.03
CA ILE A 57 -4.12 10.21 5.69
C ILE A 57 -4.38 9.08 4.71
N PHE A 58 -4.24 7.84 5.16
CA PHE A 58 -4.48 6.66 4.35
C PHE A 58 -5.42 5.69 5.07
N PHE A 59 -6.56 5.38 4.48
CA PHE A 59 -7.48 4.34 4.93
C PHE A 59 -7.22 3.07 4.14
N GLY A 60 -6.83 2.01 4.83
CA GLY A 60 -6.51 0.73 4.21
C GLY A 60 -6.84 -0.47 5.11
N GLY A 61 -6.27 -1.62 4.74
CA GLY A 61 -6.35 -2.87 5.50
C GLY A 61 -7.21 -3.94 4.86
N GLY A 62 -8.50 -4.00 5.18
CA GLY A 62 -9.48 -4.81 4.49
C GLY A 62 -10.07 -4.05 3.30
N THR A 63 -11.21 -3.44 3.51
CA THR A 63 -11.89 -2.59 2.53
C THR A 63 -12.58 -1.45 3.26
N PRO A 64 -11.99 -0.28 3.36
CA PRO A 64 -12.57 0.86 4.08
C PRO A 64 -13.97 1.23 3.63
N THR A 65 -14.25 1.09 2.34
CA THR A 65 -15.56 1.37 1.74
C THR A 65 -16.64 0.30 2.06
N MET A 66 -16.30 -0.75 2.83
CA MET A 66 -17.29 -1.65 3.44
C MET A 66 -18.08 -0.97 4.56
N LEU A 67 -17.55 0.07 5.18
CA LEU A 67 -18.35 0.89 6.11
C LEU A 67 -19.58 1.45 5.38
N SER A 68 -20.74 1.47 6.06
CA SER A 68 -21.91 2.15 5.52
C SER A 68 -21.63 3.64 5.31
N ASP A 69 -22.42 4.31 4.46
CA ASP A 69 -22.28 5.75 4.22
C ASP A 69 -22.31 6.54 5.54
N THR A 70 -23.20 6.17 6.46
CA THR A 70 -23.32 6.79 7.79
C THR A 70 -22.07 6.58 8.66
N HIS A 71 -21.53 5.36 8.72
CA HIS A 71 -20.35 5.09 9.52
C HIS A 71 -19.09 5.72 8.93
N LEU A 72 -18.96 5.69 7.59
CA LEU A 72 -17.86 6.35 6.90
C LEU A 72 -17.90 7.86 7.09
N GLU A 73 -19.08 8.49 6.91
CA GLU A 73 -19.26 9.92 7.16
C GLU A 73 -18.94 10.29 8.62
N ARG A 74 -19.41 9.49 9.61
CA ARG A 74 -19.11 9.70 11.03
C ARG A 74 -17.60 9.67 11.29
N LEU A 75 -16.88 8.69 10.72
CA LEU A 75 -15.42 8.59 10.88
C LEU A 75 -14.72 9.79 10.25
N LEU A 76 -15.03 10.12 9.00
CA LEU A 76 -14.42 11.23 8.28
C LEU A 76 -14.67 12.59 8.97
N ARG A 77 -15.89 12.83 9.41
CA ARG A 77 -16.27 14.03 10.15
C ARG A 77 -15.56 14.10 11.49
N GLY A 78 -15.55 12.99 12.23
CA GLY A 78 -14.90 12.92 13.54
C GLY A 78 -13.38 13.14 13.47
N LEU A 79 -12.70 12.72 12.39
CA LEU A 79 -11.29 13.05 12.16
C LEU A 79 -11.09 14.54 11.86
N LYS A 80 -11.96 15.15 11.03
CA LYS A 80 -11.89 16.61 10.74
C LYS A 80 -12.10 17.48 11.98
N GLU A 81 -12.87 17.01 12.94
CA GLU A 81 -13.12 17.72 14.21
C GLU A 81 -11.94 17.61 15.18
N ARG A 82 -11.10 16.58 15.08
CA ARG A 82 -10.02 16.25 16.01
C ARG A 82 -8.63 16.63 15.53
N LEU A 83 -8.46 16.74 14.22
CA LEU A 83 -7.15 16.92 13.60
C LEU A 83 -7.01 18.30 12.96
N ASP A 84 -5.82 18.89 13.08
CA ASP A 84 -5.44 20.06 12.27
C ASP A 84 -5.09 19.60 10.85
N LEU A 85 -6.01 19.75 9.93
CA LEU A 85 -5.88 19.36 8.53
C LEU A 85 -5.37 20.48 7.62
N GLY A 86 -4.84 21.57 8.18
CA GLY A 86 -4.37 22.73 7.40
C GLY A 86 -3.18 22.43 6.48
N GLU A 87 -2.41 21.36 6.76
CA GLU A 87 -1.29 20.89 5.93
C GLU A 87 -1.59 19.61 5.14
N LEU A 88 -2.85 19.14 5.17
CA LEU A 88 -3.24 17.91 4.47
C LEU A 88 -3.14 18.07 2.96
N VAL A 89 -2.29 17.27 2.33
CA VAL A 89 -2.09 17.25 0.87
C VAL A 89 -2.67 15.99 0.22
N GLU A 90 -2.74 14.88 0.94
CA GLU A 90 -3.29 13.62 0.43
C GLU A 90 -4.20 12.95 1.47
N PHE A 91 -5.39 12.59 1.03
CA PHE A 91 -6.28 11.71 1.78
C PHE A 91 -6.70 10.56 0.88
N THR A 92 -6.09 9.40 1.08
CA THR A 92 -6.33 8.18 0.31
C THR A 92 -7.32 7.27 1.01
N VAL A 93 -8.25 6.67 0.24
CA VAL A 93 -9.15 5.60 0.69
C VAL A 93 -9.07 4.44 -0.28
N GLU A 94 -8.77 3.25 0.24
CA GLU A 94 -8.87 2.00 -0.53
C GLU A 94 -10.33 1.60 -0.71
N ALA A 95 -10.65 1.08 -1.87
CA ALA A 95 -11.97 0.64 -2.27
C ALA A 95 -11.90 -0.66 -3.07
N ASN A 96 -12.98 -1.42 -3.02
CA ASN A 96 -13.19 -2.54 -3.93
C ASN A 96 -14.41 -2.26 -4.83
N PRO A 97 -14.48 -2.83 -6.04
CA PRO A 97 -15.69 -2.82 -6.84
C PRO A 97 -16.90 -3.24 -6.02
N ARG A 98 -18.11 -2.70 -6.35
CA ARG A 98 -19.40 -2.91 -5.63
C ARG A 98 -19.49 -2.28 -4.22
N THR A 99 -18.40 -1.77 -3.64
CA THR A 99 -18.44 -1.16 -2.30
C THR A 99 -18.59 0.36 -2.33
N VAL A 100 -18.53 0.97 -3.52
CA VAL A 100 -18.67 2.42 -3.72
C VAL A 100 -19.94 2.71 -4.52
N THR A 101 -20.91 3.34 -3.85
CA THR A 101 -22.11 3.90 -4.49
C THR A 101 -21.89 5.38 -4.83
N PRO A 102 -22.71 5.98 -5.71
CA PRO A 102 -22.64 7.44 -5.93
C PRO A 102 -22.78 8.27 -4.65
N SER A 103 -23.65 7.85 -3.71
CA SER A 103 -23.80 8.48 -2.40
C SER A 103 -22.51 8.43 -1.59
N LYS A 104 -21.88 7.24 -1.49
CA LYS A 104 -20.61 7.05 -0.76
C LYS A 104 -19.47 7.86 -1.38
N ALA A 105 -19.37 7.89 -2.71
CA ALA A 105 -18.39 8.70 -3.41
C ALA A 105 -18.58 10.19 -3.12
N ALA A 106 -19.83 10.67 -3.09
CA ALA A 106 -20.16 12.06 -2.73
C ALA A 106 -19.77 12.37 -1.28
N VAL A 107 -20.04 11.46 -0.33
CA VAL A 107 -19.62 11.60 1.08
C VAL A 107 -18.09 11.71 1.17
N MET A 108 -17.36 10.78 0.59
CA MET A 108 -15.88 10.79 0.61
C MET A 108 -15.34 12.10 0.01
N ARG A 109 -15.85 12.49 -1.15
CA ARG A 109 -15.41 13.72 -1.85
C ARG A 109 -15.71 14.98 -1.02
N GLY A 110 -16.92 15.09 -0.48
CA GLY A 110 -17.35 16.21 0.37
C GLY A 110 -16.59 16.30 1.69
N MET A 111 -16.10 15.18 2.20
CA MET A 111 -15.30 15.10 3.42
C MET A 111 -13.78 15.30 3.20
N GLY A 112 -13.35 15.54 1.95
CA GLY A 112 -11.97 15.93 1.67
C GLY A 112 -11.05 14.77 1.25
N VAL A 113 -11.60 13.61 0.91
CA VAL A 113 -10.83 12.54 0.27
C VAL A 113 -10.33 13.03 -1.09
N THR A 114 -9.03 12.93 -1.32
CA THR A 114 -8.37 13.42 -2.54
C THR A 114 -7.97 12.30 -3.49
N ARG A 115 -7.78 11.08 -2.97
CA ARG A 115 -7.34 9.92 -3.74
C ARG A 115 -8.16 8.68 -3.37
N VAL A 116 -8.54 7.90 -4.38
CA VAL A 116 -9.15 6.57 -4.17
C VAL A 116 -8.32 5.53 -4.91
N SER A 117 -8.01 4.42 -4.21
CA SER A 117 -7.32 3.25 -4.76
C SER A 117 -8.33 2.14 -4.96
N LEU A 118 -8.62 1.79 -6.22
CA LEU A 118 -9.63 0.79 -6.55
C LEU A 118 -8.98 -0.57 -6.84
N GLY A 119 -9.22 -1.53 -5.95
CA GLY A 119 -8.67 -2.89 -6.04
C GLY A 119 -9.42 -3.76 -7.04
N ILE A 120 -9.16 -3.62 -8.33
CA ILE A 120 -9.76 -4.43 -9.39
C ILE A 120 -9.02 -5.75 -9.62
N GLN A 121 -7.70 -5.74 -9.55
CA GLN A 121 -6.73 -6.82 -9.70
C GLN A 121 -6.60 -7.32 -11.15
N ALA A 122 -7.68 -7.54 -11.87
CA ALA A 122 -7.70 -7.99 -13.27
C ALA A 122 -9.00 -7.58 -13.98
N TRP A 123 -8.96 -7.61 -15.31
CA TRP A 123 -10.10 -7.31 -16.19
C TRP A 123 -10.66 -8.54 -16.90
N ASP A 124 -10.27 -9.75 -16.47
CA ASP A 124 -10.79 -10.99 -17.04
C ASP A 124 -11.32 -11.92 -15.94
N ASP A 125 -12.44 -12.59 -16.23
CA ASP A 125 -13.15 -13.45 -15.27
C ASP A 125 -12.31 -14.63 -14.78
N ALA A 126 -11.43 -15.17 -15.63
CA ALA A 126 -10.61 -16.34 -15.29
C ALA A 126 -9.59 -15.98 -14.20
N THR A 127 -8.90 -14.86 -14.35
CA THR A 127 -7.95 -14.32 -13.38
C THR A 127 -8.66 -13.91 -12.09
N LEU A 128 -9.80 -13.18 -12.18
CA LEU A 128 -10.60 -12.80 -11.01
C LEU A 128 -11.09 -14.03 -10.22
N LYS A 129 -11.52 -15.07 -10.92
CA LYS A 129 -11.93 -16.34 -10.31
C LYS A 129 -10.76 -17.03 -9.59
N THR A 130 -9.58 -17.07 -10.20
CA THR A 130 -8.37 -17.62 -9.58
C THR A 130 -8.03 -16.86 -8.31
N LEU A 131 -8.09 -15.53 -8.34
CA LEU A 131 -7.86 -14.65 -7.18
C LEU A 131 -8.99 -14.72 -6.14
N GLY A 132 -10.10 -15.42 -6.41
CA GLY A 132 -11.26 -15.50 -5.52
C GLY A 132 -11.99 -14.18 -5.34
N ARG A 133 -11.90 -13.28 -6.33
CA ARG A 133 -12.63 -12.01 -6.32
C ARG A 133 -14.13 -12.25 -6.50
N ASP A 134 -14.95 -11.36 -5.96
CA ASP A 134 -16.42 -11.44 -5.94
C ASP A 134 -17.10 -10.41 -6.84
N HIS A 135 -16.33 -9.77 -7.71
CA HIS A 135 -16.81 -8.84 -8.73
C HIS A 135 -16.43 -9.31 -10.14
N SER A 136 -17.17 -8.85 -11.10
CA SER A 136 -16.91 -8.99 -12.54
C SER A 136 -16.17 -7.76 -13.09
N PRO A 137 -15.55 -7.85 -14.29
CA PRO A 137 -14.99 -6.68 -14.98
C PRO A 137 -16.00 -5.55 -15.16
N ALA A 138 -17.24 -5.86 -15.54
CA ALA A 138 -18.31 -4.87 -15.73
C ALA A 138 -18.62 -4.11 -14.44
N GLU A 139 -18.73 -4.79 -13.30
CA GLU A 139 -18.95 -4.14 -12.00
C GLU A 139 -17.76 -3.27 -11.58
N ALA A 140 -16.53 -3.64 -11.98
CA ALA A 140 -15.35 -2.81 -11.76
C ALA A 140 -15.40 -1.52 -12.62
N GLU A 141 -15.80 -1.62 -13.88
CA GLU A 141 -16.01 -0.46 -14.76
C GLU A 141 -17.12 0.47 -14.26
N GLU A 142 -18.24 -0.08 -13.82
CA GLU A 142 -19.33 0.72 -13.22
C GLU A 142 -18.82 1.49 -11.99
N THR A 143 -18.07 0.83 -11.11
CA THR A 143 -17.48 1.48 -9.93
C THR A 143 -16.46 2.56 -10.33
N TRP A 144 -15.64 2.29 -11.33
CA TRP A 144 -14.70 3.27 -11.88
C TRP A 144 -15.43 4.52 -12.39
N GLN A 145 -16.53 4.33 -13.15
CA GLN A 145 -17.32 5.44 -13.65
C GLN A 145 -17.93 6.27 -12.50
N VAL A 146 -18.45 5.64 -11.45
CA VAL A 146 -18.94 6.33 -10.23
C VAL A 146 -17.84 7.21 -9.63
N LEU A 147 -16.60 6.70 -9.52
CA LEU A 147 -15.48 7.46 -8.98
C LEU A 147 -15.08 8.63 -9.89
N ARG A 148 -15.08 8.44 -11.20
CA ARG A 148 -14.79 9.49 -12.19
C ARG A 148 -15.84 10.60 -12.14
N ASP A 149 -17.12 10.26 -12.06
CA ASP A 149 -18.23 11.21 -11.98
C ASP A 149 -18.18 12.03 -10.69
N ALA A 150 -17.69 11.45 -9.59
CA ALA A 150 -17.47 12.15 -8.33
C ALA A 150 -16.26 13.11 -8.35
N LYS A 151 -15.45 13.11 -9.42
CA LYS A 151 -14.32 14.04 -9.69
C LYS A 151 -13.28 14.02 -8.56
N PHE A 152 -12.85 12.86 -8.12
CA PHE A 152 -11.69 12.77 -7.24
C PHE A 152 -10.44 13.32 -7.94
N PRO A 153 -9.58 14.08 -7.22
CA PRO A 153 -8.36 14.64 -7.79
C PRO A 153 -7.39 13.58 -8.33
N SER A 154 -7.36 12.39 -7.70
CA SER A 154 -6.50 11.29 -8.12
C SER A 154 -7.21 9.95 -7.97
N LEU A 155 -7.17 9.14 -9.01
CA LEU A 155 -7.73 7.79 -9.03
C LEU A 155 -6.68 6.77 -9.43
N ASN A 156 -6.57 5.73 -8.62
CA ASN A 156 -5.66 4.62 -8.84
C ASN A 156 -6.43 3.34 -9.16
N LEU A 157 -5.84 2.51 -10.04
CA LEU A 157 -6.23 1.13 -10.30
C LEU A 157 -5.16 0.20 -9.74
N ASP A 158 -5.54 -0.71 -8.84
CA ASP A 158 -4.66 -1.77 -8.35
C ASP A 158 -4.84 -3.02 -9.23
N LEU A 159 -3.74 -3.49 -9.80
CA LEU A 159 -3.64 -4.66 -10.66
C LEU A 159 -2.68 -5.68 -10.08
N MET A 160 -2.88 -6.95 -10.41
CA MET A 160 -1.97 -8.02 -10.03
C MET A 160 -1.53 -8.83 -11.25
N PHE A 161 -0.27 -9.25 -11.23
CA PHE A 161 0.33 -10.09 -12.27
C PHE A 161 1.05 -11.31 -11.68
N SER A 162 1.54 -12.20 -12.54
CA SER A 162 2.12 -13.49 -12.17
C SER A 162 1.15 -14.44 -11.46
N ILE A 163 -0.13 -14.30 -11.76
CA ILE A 163 -1.18 -15.14 -11.18
C ILE A 163 -1.12 -16.53 -11.80
N PRO A 164 -1.38 -17.62 -11.03
CA PRO A 164 -1.41 -18.97 -11.58
C PRO A 164 -2.34 -19.10 -12.77
N GLY A 165 -1.79 -19.56 -13.90
CA GLY A 165 -2.52 -19.70 -15.16
C GLY A 165 -2.70 -18.42 -15.99
N GLN A 166 -2.22 -17.27 -15.52
CA GLN A 166 -2.27 -16.02 -16.31
C GLN A 166 -1.22 -16.06 -17.43
N GLU A 167 -1.59 -15.75 -18.65
CA GLU A 167 -0.66 -15.63 -19.77
C GLU A 167 -0.17 -14.18 -19.94
N LEU A 168 1.03 -14.00 -20.52
CA LEU A 168 1.62 -12.67 -20.72
C LEU A 168 0.73 -11.77 -21.57
N GLU A 169 0.05 -12.35 -22.56
CA GLU A 169 -0.90 -11.62 -23.42
C GLU A 169 -2.14 -11.17 -22.63
N THR A 170 -2.66 -11.99 -21.72
CA THR A 170 -3.76 -11.58 -20.81
C THR A 170 -3.33 -10.40 -19.95
N TRP A 171 -2.09 -10.42 -19.44
CA TRP A 171 -1.54 -9.29 -18.67
C TRP A 171 -1.45 -8.02 -19.53
N ARG A 172 -0.96 -8.13 -20.76
CA ARG A 172 -0.95 -7.01 -21.72
C ARG A 172 -2.33 -6.41 -21.89
N GLN A 173 -3.34 -7.23 -22.16
CA GLN A 173 -4.73 -6.79 -22.33
C GLN A 173 -5.28 -6.10 -21.06
N ASN A 174 -4.96 -6.61 -19.88
CA ASN A 174 -5.34 -5.98 -18.60
C ASN A 174 -4.72 -4.57 -18.46
N LEU A 175 -3.46 -4.39 -18.82
CA LEU A 175 -2.79 -3.08 -18.80
C LEU A 175 -3.40 -2.12 -19.84
N GLU A 176 -3.60 -2.57 -21.06
CA GLU A 176 -4.18 -1.77 -22.17
C GLU A 176 -5.61 -1.32 -21.83
N HIS A 177 -6.42 -2.22 -21.27
CA HIS A 177 -7.76 -1.87 -20.79
C HIS A 177 -7.69 -0.81 -19.67
N SER A 178 -6.82 -1.00 -18.69
CA SER A 178 -6.60 -0.02 -17.63
C SER A 178 -6.21 1.36 -18.17
N LEU A 179 -5.30 1.41 -19.14
CA LEU A 179 -4.87 2.64 -19.81
C LEU A 179 -6.03 3.33 -20.56
N SER A 180 -6.94 2.57 -21.16
CA SER A 180 -8.11 3.10 -21.87
C SER A 180 -9.04 3.89 -20.95
N LEU A 181 -9.08 3.56 -19.67
CA LEU A 181 -9.85 4.24 -18.62
C LEU A 181 -9.19 5.53 -18.12
N LYS A 182 -7.98 5.82 -18.58
CA LYS A 182 -7.20 7.05 -18.25
C LYS A 182 -7.07 7.26 -16.74
N PRO A 183 -6.52 6.31 -15.99
CA PRO A 183 -6.26 6.51 -14.56
C PRO A 183 -5.15 7.54 -14.35
N ASP A 184 -5.12 8.12 -13.16
CA ASP A 184 -4.05 9.05 -12.75
C ASP A 184 -2.83 8.29 -12.21
N HIS A 185 -3.07 7.07 -11.73
CA HIS A 185 -2.09 6.20 -11.09
C HIS A 185 -2.46 4.73 -11.35
N ILE A 186 -1.45 3.87 -11.46
CA ILE A 186 -1.61 2.41 -11.56
C ILE A 186 -0.65 1.76 -10.57
N SER A 187 -1.16 0.85 -9.74
CA SER A 187 -0.37 -0.07 -8.95
C SER A 187 -0.37 -1.43 -9.66
N ALA A 188 0.80 -1.99 -9.91
CA ALA A 188 0.97 -3.31 -10.50
C ALA A 188 1.79 -4.19 -9.56
N TYR A 189 1.12 -5.12 -8.88
CA TYR A 189 1.72 -5.97 -7.87
C TYR A 189 2.02 -7.37 -8.40
N ASN A 190 3.25 -7.84 -8.19
CA ASN A 190 3.54 -9.28 -8.33
C ASN A 190 2.81 -10.06 -7.24
N LEU A 191 2.21 -11.18 -7.61
CA LEU A 191 1.61 -12.10 -6.63
C LEU A 191 2.71 -12.73 -5.77
N ASN A 192 2.69 -12.44 -4.47
CA ASN A 192 3.53 -13.09 -3.48
C ASN A 192 2.73 -14.18 -2.74
N TYR A 193 3.42 -15.28 -2.41
CA TYR A 193 2.85 -16.39 -1.65
C TYR A 193 3.20 -16.24 -0.17
N GLU A 194 2.37 -15.52 0.58
CA GLU A 194 2.56 -15.26 2.00
C GLU A 194 2.15 -16.47 2.85
N GLU A 195 2.93 -16.83 3.87
CA GLU A 195 2.83 -18.09 4.64
C GLU A 195 1.46 -18.36 5.26
N ASP A 196 0.72 -17.34 5.67
CA ASP A 196 -0.60 -17.45 6.30
C ASP A 196 -1.76 -17.57 5.30
N THR A 197 -1.48 -17.65 3.99
CA THR A 197 -2.50 -17.65 2.92
C THR A 197 -2.84 -19.04 2.40
N ASP A 198 -4.01 -19.16 1.77
CA ASP A 198 -4.39 -20.39 1.07
C ASP A 198 -3.49 -20.64 -0.16
N PHE A 199 -3.09 -19.59 -0.86
CA PHE A 199 -2.19 -19.71 -2.00
C PHE A 199 -0.83 -20.28 -1.62
N PHE A 200 -0.27 -19.91 -0.47
CA PHE A 200 0.97 -20.51 0.03
C PHE A 200 0.80 -22.00 0.31
N ARG A 201 -0.31 -22.41 0.96
CA ARG A 201 -0.60 -23.84 1.19
C ARG A 201 -0.72 -24.62 -0.10
N ARG A 202 -1.30 -24.05 -1.15
CA ARG A 202 -1.44 -24.65 -2.48
C ARG A 202 -0.09 -24.72 -3.20
N LEU A 203 0.78 -23.72 -3.05
CA LEU A 203 2.16 -23.75 -3.53
C LEU A 203 2.94 -24.91 -2.86
N GLN A 204 2.85 -25.03 -1.54
CA GLN A 204 3.52 -26.12 -0.81
C GLN A 204 3.04 -27.52 -1.26
N LYS A 205 1.78 -27.65 -1.67
CA LYS A 205 1.23 -28.89 -2.23
C LYS A 205 1.61 -29.16 -3.68
N GLY A 206 2.32 -28.24 -4.33
CA GLY A 206 2.71 -28.35 -5.74
C GLY A 206 1.57 -28.07 -6.73
N GLU A 207 0.45 -27.51 -6.27
CA GLU A 207 -0.66 -27.08 -7.14
C GLU A 207 -0.31 -25.82 -7.94
N PHE A 208 0.55 -24.97 -7.37
CA PHE A 208 1.13 -23.79 -8.02
C PHE A 208 2.63 -23.96 -8.17
N ARG A 209 3.24 -23.19 -9.07
CA ARG A 209 4.68 -23.12 -9.27
C ARG A 209 5.11 -21.66 -9.41
N THR A 210 6.27 -21.33 -8.88
CA THR A 210 6.94 -20.05 -9.13
C THR A 210 7.85 -20.18 -10.35
N ASP A 211 7.95 -19.12 -11.13
CA ASP A 211 8.84 -19.02 -12.29
C ASP A 211 9.37 -17.57 -12.35
N GLU A 212 10.55 -17.36 -11.78
CA GLU A 212 11.17 -16.03 -11.67
C GLU A 212 11.44 -15.37 -13.04
N SER A 213 11.75 -16.18 -14.07
CA SER A 213 11.95 -15.67 -15.42
C SER A 213 10.65 -15.10 -15.97
N ARG A 214 9.56 -15.85 -15.81
CA ARG A 214 8.23 -15.43 -16.22
C ARG A 214 7.76 -14.20 -15.44
N ASP A 215 7.96 -14.18 -14.13
CA ASP A 215 7.61 -13.03 -13.28
C ASP A 215 8.35 -11.76 -13.72
N THR A 216 9.61 -11.91 -14.12
CA THR A 216 10.42 -10.82 -14.69
C THR A 216 9.84 -10.33 -16.03
N ASP A 217 9.37 -11.20 -16.90
CA ASP A 217 8.74 -10.81 -18.17
C ASP A 217 7.45 -10.01 -17.93
N PHE A 218 6.61 -10.43 -16.98
CA PHE A 218 5.39 -9.71 -16.59
C PHE A 218 5.70 -8.32 -16.03
N PHE A 219 6.70 -8.24 -15.15
CA PHE A 219 7.15 -6.99 -14.55
C PHE A 219 7.69 -6.02 -15.62
N HIS A 220 8.55 -6.52 -16.52
CA HIS A 220 9.11 -5.70 -17.59
C HIS A 220 8.07 -5.24 -18.58
N LEU A 221 7.06 -6.07 -18.89
CA LEU A 221 5.95 -5.67 -19.77
C LEU A 221 5.17 -4.49 -19.14
N ALA A 222 4.93 -4.52 -17.81
CA ALA A 222 4.27 -3.41 -17.13
C ALA A 222 5.10 -2.12 -17.24
N ILE A 223 6.40 -2.17 -16.97
CA ILE A 223 7.29 -1.01 -17.10
C ILE A 223 7.21 -0.45 -18.52
N ASP A 224 7.46 -1.29 -19.53
CA ASP A 224 7.54 -0.84 -20.92
C ASP A 224 6.24 -0.20 -21.38
N LEU A 225 5.10 -0.83 -21.07
CA LEU A 225 3.81 -0.36 -21.55
C LEU A 225 3.37 0.93 -20.82
N LEU A 226 3.54 0.98 -19.50
CA LEU A 226 3.12 2.15 -18.70
C LEU A 226 4.01 3.37 -18.94
N GLU A 227 5.33 3.19 -19.02
CA GLU A 227 6.26 4.29 -19.35
C GLU A 227 6.03 4.82 -20.77
N ALA A 228 5.79 3.93 -21.75
CA ALA A 228 5.44 4.34 -23.11
C ALA A 228 4.13 5.17 -23.19
N ASN A 229 3.26 5.04 -22.20
CA ASN A 229 2.01 5.81 -22.07
C ASN A 229 2.12 7.01 -21.11
N GLY A 230 3.35 7.41 -20.73
CA GLY A 230 3.63 8.64 -19.99
C GLY A 230 3.56 8.50 -18.47
N PHE A 231 3.37 7.31 -17.93
CA PHE A 231 3.43 7.08 -16.50
C PHE A 231 4.88 7.05 -16.02
N GLU A 232 5.16 7.68 -14.92
CA GLU A 232 6.45 7.56 -14.23
C GLU A 232 6.45 6.34 -13.32
N HIS A 233 7.40 5.40 -13.53
CA HIS A 233 7.68 4.31 -12.60
C HIS A 233 8.48 4.87 -11.41
N TYR A 234 7.79 5.37 -10.36
CA TYR A 234 8.43 6.12 -9.28
C TYR A 234 8.85 5.25 -8.08
N GLU A 235 8.28 4.06 -7.94
CA GLU A 235 8.74 3.01 -7.03
C GLU A 235 8.32 1.64 -7.57
N ILE A 236 8.77 0.56 -6.92
CA ILE A 236 8.80 -0.81 -7.47
C ILE A 236 7.48 -1.30 -8.06
N SER A 237 6.34 -0.95 -7.45
CA SER A 237 5.02 -1.43 -7.86
C SER A 237 4.11 -0.32 -8.40
N ASN A 238 4.52 0.95 -8.35
CA ASN A 238 3.62 2.06 -8.59
C ASN A 238 4.07 2.98 -9.73
N TYR A 239 3.09 3.34 -10.54
CA TYR A 239 3.23 4.17 -11.74
C TYR A 239 2.26 5.34 -11.67
N ALA A 240 2.70 6.55 -11.92
CA ALA A 240 1.88 7.75 -11.78
C ALA A 240 2.07 8.74 -12.92
N ASN A 241 1.01 9.43 -13.28
CA ASN A 241 1.09 10.68 -14.02
C ASN A 241 1.70 11.77 -13.13
N ALA A 242 2.25 12.82 -13.73
CA ALA A 242 2.87 13.92 -12.99
C ALA A 242 1.90 14.52 -11.95
N GLY A 243 2.33 14.57 -10.69
CA GLY A 243 1.54 15.09 -9.56
C GLY A 243 0.57 14.09 -8.91
N HIS A 244 0.58 12.80 -9.32
CA HIS A 244 -0.35 11.79 -8.81
C HIS A 244 0.31 10.61 -8.06
N ARG A 245 1.60 10.76 -7.66
CA ARG A 245 2.23 9.76 -6.80
C ARG A 245 1.50 9.63 -5.47
N SER A 246 1.49 8.44 -4.88
CA SER A 246 0.99 8.24 -3.51
C SER A 246 2.02 8.77 -2.50
N LEU A 247 1.78 9.94 -1.96
CA LEU A 247 2.69 10.60 -1.01
C LEU A 247 2.76 9.83 0.31
N HIS A 248 1.68 9.17 0.70
CA HIS A 248 1.67 8.32 1.89
C HIS A 248 2.60 7.12 1.74
N ASN A 249 2.54 6.43 0.59
CA ASN A 249 3.42 5.29 0.30
C ASN A 249 4.89 5.75 0.14
N GLU A 250 5.13 6.88 -0.53
CA GLU A 250 6.49 7.45 -0.61
C GLU A 250 7.06 7.73 0.78
N ALA A 251 6.25 8.23 1.72
CA ALA A 251 6.69 8.45 3.10
C ALA A 251 7.15 7.16 3.78
N TYR A 252 6.48 6.03 3.55
CA TYR A 252 6.92 4.72 4.05
C TYR A 252 8.24 4.28 3.42
N TRP A 253 8.38 4.41 2.10
CA TRP A 253 9.62 4.07 1.40
C TRP A 253 10.81 4.89 1.88
N LEU A 254 10.59 6.13 2.33
CA LEU A 254 11.61 7.02 2.87
C LEU A 254 11.80 6.89 4.38
N GLY A 255 11.16 5.92 5.04
CA GLY A 255 11.31 5.65 6.47
C GLY A 255 10.73 6.74 7.38
N ALA A 256 9.71 7.45 6.95
CA ALA A 256 9.06 8.48 7.76
C ALA A 256 8.34 7.90 8.98
N ASP A 257 8.31 8.67 10.07
CA ASP A 257 7.47 8.36 11.24
C ASP A 257 5.99 8.46 10.88
N TYR A 258 5.21 7.48 11.35
CA TYR A 258 3.76 7.45 11.13
C TYR A 258 3.02 6.84 12.31
N LEU A 259 1.77 7.26 12.49
CA LEU A 259 0.82 6.64 13.41
C LEU A 259 -0.14 5.75 12.63
N GLY A 260 -0.23 4.48 13.03
CA GLY A 260 -1.30 3.58 12.62
C GLY A 260 -2.34 3.43 13.72
N ILE A 261 -3.60 3.62 13.41
CA ILE A 261 -4.73 3.37 14.31
C ILE A 261 -5.62 2.27 13.77
N GLY A 262 -6.33 1.59 14.66
CA GLY A 262 -7.15 0.44 14.33
C GLY A 262 -6.50 -0.90 14.69
N PRO A 263 -7.27 -2.02 14.67
CA PRO A 263 -6.80 -3.34 15.06
C PRO A 263 -5.72 -3.84 14.08
N GLY A 264 -4.60 -4.33 14.60
CA GLY A 264 -3.50 -4.82 13.79
C GLY A 264 -2.65 -3.75 13.08
N ALA A 265 -2.96 -2.46 13.23
CA ALA A 265 -2.17 -1.37 12.66
C ALA A 265 -0.80 -1.29 13.29
N PHE A 266 0.22 -1.07 12.46
CA PHE A 266 1.57 -0.73 12.91
C PHE A 266 1.75 0.78 13.02
N SER A 267 2.62 1.19 13.93
CA SER A 267 3.13 2.56 14.04
C SER A 267 4.65 2.51 14.16
N THR A 268 5.34 3.53 13.61
CA THR A 268 6.76 3.74 13.84
C THR A 268 6.98 5.21 14.17
N ILE A 269 7.46 5.51 15.37
CA ILE A 269 7.68 6.87 15.86
C ILE A 269 9.02 6.94 16.57
N LYS A 270 9.95 7.75 16.05
CA LYS A 270 11.28 7.99 16.64
C LYS A 270 12.06 6.70 16.95
N GLY A 271 11.94 5.72 16.05
CA GLY A 271 12.62 4.43 16.20
C GLY A 271 11.92 3.43 17.13
N ARG A 272 10.78 3.75 17.67
CA ARG A 272 9.92 2.79 18.36
C ARG A 272 8.82 2.33 17.42
N ARG A 273 8.75 1.02 17.17
CA ARG A 273 7.72 0.37 16.39
C ARG A 273 6.82 -0.45 17.29
N TRP A 274 5.53 -0.45 17.01
CA TRP A 274 4.57 -1.31 17.69
C TRP A 274 3.41 -1.67 16.78
N LYS A 275 2.69 -2.71 17.17
CA LYS A 275 1.46 -3.14 16.54
C LYS A 275 0.30 -2.98 17.52
N ASN A 276 -0.87 -2.61 17.04
CA ASN A 276 -2.08 -2.70 17.84
C ASN A 276 -2.59 -4.15 17.91
N VAL A 277 -3.27 -4.51 18.99
CA VAL A 277 -3.92 -5.80 19.13
C VAL A 277 -4.79 -6.09 17.88
N PRO A 278 -4.62 -7.25 17.23
CA PRO A 278 -5.32 -7.53 15.97
C PRO A 278 -6.79 -7.94 16.16
N ASP A 279 -7.18 -8.47 17.32
CA ASP A 279 -8.56 -8.80 17.63
C ASP A 279 -9.40 -7.53 17.71
N THR A 280 -10.38 -7.39 16.81
CA THR A 280 -11.17 -6.15 16.65
C THR A 280 -12.03 -5.86 17.88
N ASP A 281 -12.69 -6.86 18.45
CA ASP A 281 -13.56 -6.65 19.62
C ASP A 281 -12.74 -6.29 20.86
N ARG A 282 -11.59 -6.94 21.03
CA ARG A 282 -10.62 -6.59 22.09
C ARG A 282 -10.04 -5.19 21.89
N TYR A 283 -9.71 -4.82 20.65
CA TYR A 283 -9.25 -3.47 20.32
C TYR A 283 -10.30 -2.42 20.72
N ILE A 284 -11.57 -2.62 20.36
CA ILE A 284 -12.70 -1.75 20.73
C ILE A 284 -12.78 -1.63 22.26
N ALA A 285 -12.84 -2.74 22.97
CA ALA A 285 -12.98 -2.76 24.42
C ALA A 285 -11.83 -2.04 25.12
N LEU A 286 -10.58 -2.32 24.74
CA LEU A 286 -9.39 -1.66 25.32
C LEU A 286 -9.39 -0.17 25.03
N THR A 287 -9.66 0.24 23.79
CA THR A 287 -9.63 1.65 23.41
C THR A 287 -10.72 2.44 24.14
N LEU A 288 -11.94 1.95 24.18
CA LEU A 288 -13.06 2.65 24.80
C LEU A 288 -12.94 2.69 26.33
N SER A 289 -12.33 1.70 26.97
CA SER A 289 -12.03 1.73 28.43
C SER A 289 -10.80 2.58 28.77
N GLY A 290 -10.02 3.07 27.79
CA GLY A 290 -8.78 3.82 28.03
C GLY A 290 -7.56 2.93 28.29
N GLY A 291 -7.65 1.63 28.02
CA GLY A 291 -6.55 0.69 28.09
C GLY A 291 -5.57 0.82 26.91
N SER A 292 -4.43 0.12 27.02
CA SER A 292 -3.44 0.06 25.94
C SER A 292 -3.84 -0.99 24.89
N THR A 293 -3.81 -0.59 23.63
CA THR A 293 -3.95 -1.48 22.47
C THR A 293 -2.61 -1.99 21.95
N VAL A 294 -1.51 -1.48 22.48
CA VAL A 294 -0.15 -1.72 21.98
C VAL A 294 0.31 -3.13 22.32
N THR A 295 0.79 -3.84 21.30
CA THR A 295 1.47 -5.14 21.38
C THR A 295 2.76 -5.09 20.56
N ASP A 296 3.59 -6.12 20.65
CA ASP A 296 4.75 -6.35 19.77
C ASP A 296 5.63 -5.10 19.61
N VAL A 297 6.09 -4.55 20.74
CA VAL A 297 6.93 -3.35 20.75
C VAL A 297 8.37 -3.71 20.40
N GLU A 298 8.93 -2.99 19.44
CA GLU A 298 10.31 -3.08 18.99
C GLU A 298 10.99 -1.71 19.09
N GLU A 299 12.17 -1.67 19.70
CA GLU A 299 13.03 -0.48 19.70
C GLU A 299 14.06 -0.65 18.57
N LEU A 300 13.88 0.11 17.49
CA LEU A 300 14.74 0.06 16.32
C LEU A 300 16.09 0.72 16.60
N THR A 301 17.16 -0.04 16.57
CA THR A 301 18.52 0.49 16.65
C THR A 301 18.86 1.32 15.40
N ILE A 302 19.97 2.04 15.44
CA ILE A 302 20.49 2.77 14.28
C ILE A 302 20.77 1.78 13.13
N GLU A 303 21.30 0.60 13.46
CA GLU A 303 21.61 -0.43 12.46
C GLU A 303 20.34 -1.04 11.86
N HIS A 304 19.31 -1.38 12.66
CA HIS A 304 18.02 -1.83 12.14
C HIS A 304 17.45 -0.82 11.13
N ARG A 305 17.46 0.48 11.45
CA ARG A 305 16.97 1.52 10.55
C ARG A 305 17.83 1.68 9.30
N ARG A 306 19.16 1.50 9.43
CA ARG A 306 20.06 1.51 8.28
C ARG A 306 19.72 0.36 7.33
N THR A 307 19.60 -0.87 7.85
CA THR A 307 19.23 -2.06 7.08
C THR A 307 17.89 -1.88 6.36
N GLU A 308 16.86 -1.40 7.07
CA GLU A 308 15.55 -1.12 6.46
C GLU A 308 15.65 -0.13 5.29
N ARG A 309 16.48 0.91 5.40
CA ARG A 309 16.66 1.89 4.33
C ARG A 309 17.20 1.27 3.04
N PHE A 310 18.09 0.29 3.10
CA PHE A 310 18.53 -0.45 1.92
C PHE A 310 17.35 -1.14 1.23
N GLY A 311 16.54 -1.87 2.01
CA GLY A 311 15.36 -2.55 1.47
C GLY A 311 14.29 -1.59 0.94
N LEU A 312 14.06 -0.46 1.59
CA LEU A 312 13.00 0.47 1.23
C LEU A 312 13.42 1.45 0.10
N GLU A 313 14.51 2.18 0.29
CA GLU A 313 14.86 3.29 -0.60
C GLU A 313 15.36 2.83 -1.98
N LEU A 314 16.01 1.65 -2.08
CA LEU A 314 16.37 1.06 -3.38
C LEU A 314 15.15 0.73 -4.25
N ARG A 315 13.98 0.54 -3.64
CA ARG A 315 12.72 0.33 -4.38
C ARG A 315 12.18 1.60 -5.02
N THR A 316 12.71 2.76 -4.67
CA THR A 316 12.25 4.05 -5.19
C THR A 316 13.10 4.53 -6.36
N LYS A 317 12.51 5.35 -7.23
CA LYS A 317 13.26 6.03 -8.32
C LYS A 317 14.37 6.93 -7.81
N ARG A 318 14.20 7.50 -6.59
CA ARG A 318 15.22 8.31 -5.93
C ARG A 318 16.47 7.50 -5.62
N GLY A 319 16.27 6.25 -5.19
CA GLY A 319 17.33 5.36 -4.75
C GLY A 319 17.85 5.65 -3.33
N LEU A 320 18.89 4.91 -2.96
CA LEU A 320 19.55 4.94 -1.66
C LEU A 320 20.62 6.05 -1.62
N PRO A 321 20.70 6.86 -0.54
CA PRO A 321 21.82 7.77 -0.35
C PRO A 321 23.17 7.06 -0.33
N LEU A 322 24.14 7.56 -1.10
CA LEU A 322 25.45 6.92 -1.26
C LEU A 322 26.26 6.88 0.05
N ASP A 323 26.02 7.80 0.98
CA ASP A 323 26.69 7.87 2.29
C ASP A 323 26.31 6.72 3.23
N LEU A 324 25.21 6.00 2.96
CA LEU A 324 24.85 4.79 3.69
C LEU A 324 25.71 3.58 3.32
N ILE A 325 26.38 3.61 2.16
CA ILE A 325 27.23 2.51 1.68
C ILE A 325 28.64 2.74 2.20
N ALA A 326 29.13 1.78 2.98
CA ALA A 326 30.46 1.83 3.56
C ALA A 326 31.56 1.85 2.46
N LEU A 327 32.71 2.47 2.76
CA LEU A 327 33.77 2.69 1.75
C LEU A 327 34.33 1.38 1.18
N ASP A 328 34.43 0.34 1.98
CA ASP A 328 34.88 -0.99 1.59
C ASP A 328 33.87 -1.71 0.68
N GLN A 329 32.61 -1.35 0.74
CA GLN A 329 31.52 -1.88 -0.10
C GLN A 329 31.39 -1.15 -1.46
N ARG A 330 32.07 -0.03 -1.65
CA ARG A 330 31.99 0.74 -2.92
C ARG A 330 32.47 -0.03 -4.15
N ARG A 331 33.37 -1.00 -3.99
CA ARG A 331 33.73 -1.89 -5.08
C ARG A 331 32.57 -2.73 -5.61
N MET A 332 31.61 -3.06 -4.74
CA MET A 332 30.39 -3.78 -5.14
C MET A 332 29.52 -2.90 -6.04
N LEU A 333 29.48 -1.59 -5.82
CA LEU A 333 28.77 -0.64 -6.72
C LEU A 333 29.28 -0.72 -8.15
N ASP A 334 30.62 -0.69 -8.32
CA ASP A 334 31.21 -0.77 -9.66
C ASP A 334 30.89 -2.13 -10.33
N THR A 335 30.98 -3.23 -9.56
CA THR A 335 30.63 -4.56 -10.06
C THR A 335 29.17 -4.64 -10.51
N LEU A 336 28.24 -4.14 -9.71
CA LEU A 336 26.81 -4.17 -10.03
C LEU A 336 26.45 -3.22 -11.18
N ARG A 337 27.14 -2.08 -11.29
CA ARG A 337 27.01 -1.15 -12.42
C ARG A 337 27.50 -1.78 -13.73
N ASP A 338 28.66 -2.44 -13.70
CA ASP A 338 29.22 -3.13 -14.87
C ASP A 338 28.31 -4.30 -15.33
N GLN A 339 27.55 -4.90 -14.41
CA GLN A 339 26.47 -5.86 -14.71
C GLN A 339 25.17 -5.20 -15.21
N GLY A 340 25.09 -3.88 -15.24
CA GLY A 340 23.89 -3.13 -15.65
C GLY A 340 22.72 -3.20 -14.68
N LEU A 341 22.97 -3.46 -13.38
CA LEU A 341 21.93 -3.64 -12.37
C LEU A 341 21.59 -2.35 -11.61
N LEU A 342 22.54 -1.46 -11.45
CA LEU A 342 22.37 -0.15 -10.83
C LEU A 342 23.17 0.91 -11.53
N ASP A 343 22.92 2.16 -11.19
CA ASP A 343 23.80 3.29 -11.49
C ASP A 343 23.87 4.21 -10.26
N TYR A 344 24.82 5.10 -10.19
CA TYR A 344 25.01 6.00 -9.07
C TYR A 344 25.73 7.28 -9.45
N ASN A 345 25.54 8.31 -8.63
CA ASN A 345 26.28 9.58 -8.70
C ASN A 345 26.92 9.88 -7.34
N GLU A 346 27.33 11.10 -7.11
CA GLU A 346 27.96 11.54 -5.85
C GLU A 346 26.99 11.51 -4.65
N THR A 347 25.69 11.36 -4.87
CA THR A 347 24.66 11.51 -3.83
C THR A 347 23.82 10.27 -3.64
N PHE A 348 23.43 9.59 -4.72
CA PHE A 348 22.48 8.49 -4.70
C PHE A 348 22.92 7.29 -5.56
N VAL A 349 22.42 6.12 -5.17
CA VAL A 349 22.46 4.87 -5.93
C VAL A 349 21.03 4.46 -6.27
N TRP A 350 20.74 4.15 -7.53
CA TRP A 350 19.42 3.72 -7.98
C TRP A 350 19.52 2.50 -8.89
N LEU A 351 18.45 1.71 -8.89
CA LEU A 351 18.38 0.51 -9.71
C LEU A 351 18.02 0.85 -11.15
N THR A 352 18.66 0.15 -12.09
CA THR A 352 18.23 0.12 -13.49
C THR A 352 16.92 -0.67 -13.64
N ARG A 353 16.34 -0.69 -14.84
CA ARG A 353 15.19 -1.54 -15.16
C ARG A 353 15.46 -3.02 -14.80
N THR A 354 16.62 -3.55 -15.17
CA THR A 354 17.03 -4.92 -14.84
C THR A 354 17.24 -5.10 -13.33
N GLY A 355 17.88 -4.15 -12.67
CA GLY A 355 18.14 -4.21 -11.23
C GLY A 355 16.88 -4.22 -10.38
N LYS A 356 15.80 -3.58 -10.82
CA LYS A 356 14.51 -3.58 -10.12
C LYS A 356 13.92 -4.99 -9.94
N SER A 357 14.19 -5.92 -10.86
CA SER A 357 13.77 -7.33 -10.70
C SER A 357 14.60 -8.08 -9.63
N LEU A 358 15.73 -7.50 -9.20
CA LEU A 358 16.71 -8.11 -8.30
C LEU A 358 16.98 -7.24 -7.07
N VAL A 359 15.99 -6.45 -6.63
CA VAL A 359 16.18 -5.45 -5.56
C VAL A 359 16.69 -6.07 -4.26
N ASP A 360 16.15 -7.21 -3.82
CA ASP A 360 16.53 -7.83 -2.55
C ASP A 360 17.97 -8.40 -2.57
N PRO A 361 18.40 -9.20 -3.54
CA PRO A 361 19.80 -9.61 -3.61
C PRO A 361 20.77 -8.44 -3.79
N ILE A 362 20.41 -7.37 -4.51
CA ILE A 362 21.25 -6.18 -4.62
C ILE A 362 21.36 -5.46 -3.27
N ALA A 363 20.26 -5.30 -2.54
CA ALA A 363 20.26 -4.70 -1.20
C ALA A 363 21.19 -5.47 -0.25
N VAL A 364 21.09 -6.80 -0.23
CA VAL A 364 21.96 -7.66 0.58
C VAL A 364 23.42 -7.51 0.18
N ALA A 365 23.75 -7.52 -1.12
CA ALA A 365 25.11 -7.35 -1.60
C ALA A 365 25.71 -5.98 -1.21
N LEU A 366 24.90 -4.91 -1.19
CA LEU A 366 25.34 -3.57 -0.83
C LEU A 366 25.45 -3.34 0.70
N MET A 367 24.73 -4.13 1.51
CA MET A 367 24.89 -4.10 2.97
C MET A 367 26.22 -4.71 3.44
N GLY A 368 26.79 -5.62 2.64
CA GLY A 368 27.94 -6.44 3.01
C GLY A 368 27.55 -7.63 3.87
N GLU A 369 28.43 -8.62 3.96
CA GLU A 369 28.27 -9.72 4.92
C GLU A 369 28.35 -9.15 6.34
N ALA A 370 27.35 -9.48 7.18
CA ALA A 370 27.32 -9.14 8.60
C ALA A 370 28.34 -9.95 9.39
#